data_772b04f814a80f71327f793900b52fc4
#
_entry.id   772b04f814a80f71327f793900b52fc4
#
_cell.length_a   1.000
_cell.length_b   1.000
_cell.length_c   1.000
_cell.angle_alpha   90.00
_cell.angle_beta   90.00
_cell.angle_gamma   90.00
#
_symmetry.space_group_name_H-M   'P 1'
#
loop_
_entity.id
_entity.type
_entity.pdbx_description
1 polymer ?
#
loop_
_entity_poly.entity_id
_entity_poly.type
_entity_poly.pdbx_seq_one_letter_code
_entity_poly.pdbx_strand_id
1 'polypeptide(L)'
;MRYREFADECRAKGVEIVNGSTVVFYLPMPKSWSKKKKALMVGKGHQQKPDVDNLLKAVMDAVLKEDCHIYDIHSQKFWAEKGGIQIL
;
A
#
# COMPACT_ATOMS: atom_id res chain seq x y z
N MET A 1 6.62 -6.24 6.88
CA MET A 1 6.57 -6.16 5.41
C MET A 1 7.51 -5.07 4.89
N ARG A 2 8.18 -5.35 3.81
CA ARG A 2 9.13 -4.41 3.19
C ARG A 2 8.44 -3.61 2.10
N TYR A 3 8.80 -2.36 1.94
CA TYR A 3 8.28 -1.48 0.86
C TYR A 3 8.55 -2.08 -0.53
N ARG A 4 9.67 -2.78 -0.64
CA ARG A 4 10.11 -3.42 -1.89
C ARG A 4 9.09 -4.42 -2.44
N GLU A 5 8.37 -5.12 -1.57
CA GLU A 5 7.35 -6.08 -1.98
C GLU A 5 6.20 -5.41 -2.73
N PHE A 6 5.76 -4.24 -2.27
CA PHE A 6 4.74 -3.47 -2.97
C PHE A 6 5.25 -2.93 -4.30
N ALA A 7 6.50 -2.46 -4.34
CA ALA A 7 7.11 -1.97 -5.57
C ALA A 7 7.23 -3.07 -6.61
N ASP A 8 7.67 -4.26 -6.19
CA ASP A 8 7.81 -5.41 -7.08
C ASP A 8 6.45 -5.86 -7.62
N GLU A 9 5.42 -5.88 -6.78
CA GLU A 9 4.05 -6.19 -7.19
C GLU A 9 3.56 -5.23 -8.26
N CYS A 10 3.78 -3.94 -8.07
CA CYS A 10 3.39 -2.92 -9.05
C CYS A 10 4.08 -3.11 -10.39
N ARG A 11 5.37 -3.41 -10.39
CA ARG A 11 6.12 -3.67 -11.63
C ARG A 11 5.60 -4.92 -12.34
N ALA A 12 5.34 -5.98 -11.58
CA ALA A 12 4.86 -7.24 -12.14
C ALA A 12 3.49 -7.10 -12.78
N LYS A 13 2.62 -6.29 -12.21
CA LYS A 13 1.27 -6.05 -12.72
C LYS A 13 1.21 -4.97 -13.80
N GLY A 14 2.29 -4.22 -14.02
CA GLY A 14 2.31 -3.14 -14.98
C GLY A 14 1.32 -2.02 -14.66
N VAL A 15 1.12 -1.71 -13.38
CA VAL A 15 0.17 -0.68 -12.95
C VAL A 15 0.64 0.71 -13.34
N GLU A 16 -0.32 1.59 -13.63
CA GLU A 16 -0.08 2.99 -13.92
C GLU A 16 -0.60 3.87 -12.79
N ILE A 17 0.18 4.90 -12.46
CA ILE A 17 -0.23 5.94 -11.52
C ILE A 17 -0.37 7.24 -12.31
N VAL A 18 -1.56 7.84 -12.23
CA VAL A 18 -1.87 9.11 -12.88
C VAL A 18 -2.44 10.08 -11.85
N ASN A 19 -2.55 11.34 -12.22
CA ASN A 19 -3.16 12.33 -11.34
C ASN A 19 -4.61 11.93 -11.05
N GLY A 20 -5.00 12.01 -9.77
CA GLY A 20 -6.29 11.55 -9.29
C GLY A 20 -6.34 10.09 -8.86
N SER A 21 -5.25 9.33 -9.03
CA SER A 21 -5.17 7.95 -8.57
C SER A 21 -5.28 7.85 -7.06
N THR A 22 -5.91 6.78 -6.59
CA THR A 22 -5.88 6.38 -5.17
C THR A 22 -5.10 5.08 -5.06
N VAL A 23 -4.06 5.09 -4.25
CA VAL A 23 -3.21 3.92 -4.01
C VAL A 23 -3.56 3.35 -2.64
N VAL A 24 -4.07 2.13 -2.61
CA VAL A 24 -4.49 1.48 -1.37
C VAL A 24 -3.51 0.36 -1.03
N PHE A 25 -2.96 0.43 0.17
CA PHE A 25 -2.03 -0.57 0.68
C PHE A 25 -2.74 -1.48 1.67
N TYR A 26 -2.59 -2.78 1.48
CA TYR A 26 -3.10 -3.80 2.39
C TYR A 26 -1.91 -4.43 3.10
N LEU A 27 -1.89 -4.33 4.42
CA LEU A 27 -0.79 -4.84 5.25
C LEU A 27 -1.26 -6.06 6.03
N PRO A 28 -0.48 -7.14 6.01
CA PRO A 28 -0.88 -8.37 6.69
C PRO A 28 -0.86 -8.17 8.20
N MET A 29 -1.86 -8.75 8.85
CA MET A 29 -1.94 -8.72 10.30
C MET A 29 -0.86 -9.63 10.92
N PRO A 30 -0.30 -9.25 12.10
CA PRO A 30 0.71 -10.08 12.76
C PRO A 30 0.18 -11.50 13.06
N LYS A 31 1.02 -12.49 12.87
CA LYS A 31 0.68 -13.88 13.16
C LYS A 31 0.38 -14.12 14.64
N SER A 32 0.96 -13.29 15.50
CA SER A 32 0.78 -13.36 16.95
C SER A 32 -0.62 -12.94 17.42
N TRP A 33 -1.37 -12.25 16.59
CA TRP A 33 -2.73 -11.84 16.94
C TRP A 33 -3.67 -13.05 16.97
N SER A 34 -4.58 -13.06 17.96
CA SER A 34 -5.62 -14.08 18.03
C SER A 34 -6.58 -13.97 16.83
N LYS A 35 -7.31 -15.04 16.54
CA LYS A 35 -8.33 -15.03 15.49
C LYS A 35 -9.38 -13.96 15.74
N LYS A 36 -9.77 -13.78 17.00
CA LYS A 36 -10.74 -12.77 17.41
C LYS A 36 -10.23 -11.36 17.07
N LYS A 37 -8.98 -11.07 17.43
CA LYS A 37 -8.37 -9.76 17.13
C LYS A 37 -8.27 -9.51 15.65
N LYS A 38 -7.85 -10.52 14.88
CA LYS A 38 -7.77 -10.42 13.42
C LYS A 38 -9.12 -10.13 12.80
N ALA A 39 -10.18 -10.79 13.27
CA ALA A 39 -11.53 -10.56 12.78
C ALA A 39 -12.01 -9.15 13.05
N LEU A 40 -11.62 -8.56 14.19
CA LEU A 40 -11.96 -7.19 14.56
C LEU A 40 -11.20 -6.15 13.76
N MET A 41 -9.96 -6.45 13.38
CA MET A 41 -9.04 -5.46 12.78
C MET A 41 -9.03 -5.48 11.25
N VAL A 42 -9.44 -6.58 10.63
CA VAL A 42 -9.42 -6.68 9.17
C VAL A 42 -10.27 -5.57 8.52
N GLY A 43 -9.68 -4.87 7.56
CA GLY A 43 -10.35 -3.77 6.88
C GLY A 43 -10.29 -2.43 7.61
N LYS A 44 -9.73 -2.40 8.81
CA LYS A 44 -9.57 -1.14 9.55
C LYS A 44 -8.27 -0.45 9.15
N GLY A 45 -8.23 0.87 9.34
CA GLY A 45 -7.06 1.67 9.07
C GLY A 45 -5.83 1.17 9.83
N HIS A 46 -4.73 1.04 9.11
CA HIS A 46 -3.45 0.61 9.67
C HIS A 46 -2.76 1.83 10.28
N GLN A 47 -2.57 1.84 11.59
CA GLN A 47 -2.03 2.99 12.31
C GLN A 47 -0.67 2.72 12.92
N GLN A 48 0.11 1.86 12.30
CA GLN A 48 1.45 1.50 12.72
C GLN A 48 2.44 1.73 11.58
N LYS A 49 3.72 1.60 11.86
CA LYS A 49 4.72 1.63 10.79
C LYS A 49 4.50 0.45 9.83
N PRO A 50 4.78 0.59 8.54
CA PRO A 50 5.38 1.75 7.87
C PRO A 50 4.39 2.89 7.63
N ASP A 51 4.91 4.11 7.50
CA ASP A 51 4.09 5.29 7.20
C ASP A 51 3.55 5.23 5.77
N VAL A 52 2.34 5.73 5.58
CA VAL A 52 1.67 5.68 4.27
C VAL A 52 2.43 6.48 3.20
N ASP A 53 3.05 7.59 3.56
CA ASP A 53 3.84 8.40 2.63
C ASP A 53 5.12 7.67 2.19
N ASN A 54 5.75 6.91 3.06
CA ASN A 54 6.92 6.10 2.72
C ASN A 54 6.56 4.97 1.76
N LEU A 55 5.41 4.32 1.98
CA LEU A 55 4.89 3.29 1.07
C LEU A 55 4.59 3.88 -0.31
N LEU A 56 3.92 5.02 -0.34
CA LEU A 56 3.57 5.70 -1.57
C LEU A 56 4.83 6.10 -2.35
N LYS A 57 5.82 6.67 -1.67
CA LYS A 57 7.08 7.07 -2.29
C LYS A 57 7.79 5.89 -2.95
N ALA A 58 7.86 4.76 -2.25
CA ALA A 58 8.49 3.56 -2.77
C ALA A 58 7.80 3.05 -4.04
N VAL A 59 6.47 3.07 -4.07
CA VAL A 59 5.69 2.65 -5.24
C VAL A 59 5.87 3.63 -6.39
N MET A 60 5.80 4.93 -6.13
CA MET A 60 5.99 5.95 -7.17
C MET A 60 7.39 5.85 -7.78
N ASP A 61 8.42 5.66 -6.97
CA ASP A 61 9.80 5.48 -7.46
C ASP A 61 9.92 4.22 -8.34
N ALA A 62 9.11 3.19 -8.07
CA ALA A 62 9.15 1.95 -8.83
C ALA A 62 8.47 2.04 -10.20
N VAL A 63 7.36 2.78 -10.30
CA VAL A 63 6.52 2.79 -11.50
C VAL A 63 6.62 4.07 -12.32
N LEU A 64 7.14 5.15 -11.75
CA LEU A 64 7.26 6.43 -12.44
C LEU A 64 8.72 6.75 -12.71
N LYS A 65 9.02 7.16 -13.93
CA LYS A 65 10.34 7.67 -14.29
C LYS A 65 10.65 8.96 -13.54
N GLU A 66 9.66 9.85 -13.51
CA GLU A 66 9.73 11.11 -12.79
C GLU A 66 8.39 11.32 -12.09
N ASP A 67 8.44 11.49 -10.78
CA ASP A 67 7.23 11.70 -9.99
C ASP A 67 6.80 13.17 -9.91
N CYS A 68 7.61 14.07 -10.45
CA CYS A 68 7.29 15.51 -10.45
C CYS A 68 6.06 15.88 -11.28
N HIS A 69 5.63 14.99 -12.16
CA HIS A 69 4.41 15.19 -12.95
C HIS A 69 3.14 14.92 -12.17
N ILE A 70 3.26 14.26 -11.02
CA ILE A 70 2.10 13.93 -10.19
C ILE A 70 1.86 15.08 -9.22
N TYR A 71 0.68 15.68 -9.31
CA TYR A 71 0.26 16.77 -8.42
C TYR A 71 -0.99 16.43 -7.61
N ASP A 72 -1.63 15.30 -7.89
CA ASP A 72 -2.85 14.88 -7.22
C ASP A 72 -2.84 13.38 -7.04
N ILE A 73 -2.62 12.92 -5.81
CA ILE A 73 -2.60 11.50 -5.49
C ILE A 73 -3.09 11.29 -4.06
N HIS A 74 -3.85 10.21 -3.87
CA HIS A 74 -4.37 9.82 -2.59
C HIS A 74 -3.82 8.45 -2.21
N SER A 75 -3.59 8.22 -0.92
CA SER A 75 -3.13 6.93 -0.46
C SER A 75 -3.76 6.57 0.86
N GLN A 76 -3.98 5.28 1.06
CA GLN A 76 -4.59 4.70 2.24
C GLN A 76 -3.90 3.39 2.56
N LYS A 77 -3.90 3.02 3.84
CA LYS A 77 -3.39 1.69 4.24
C LYS A 77 -4.35 1.05 5.25
N PHE A 78 -4.60 -0.23 5.04
CA PHE A 78 -5.54 -0.99 5.85
C PHE A 78 -4.96 -2.34 6.25
N TRP A 79 -5.45 -2.87 7.37
CA TRP A 79 -5.16 -4.24 7.78
C TRP A 79 -5.88 -5.23 6.87
N ALA A 80 -5.19 -6.29 6.49
CA ALA A 80 -5.76 -7.36 5.66
C ALA A 80 -5.13 -8.71 6.02
N GLU A 81 -5.74 -9.78 5.54
CA GLU A 81 -5.19 -11.12 5.73
C GLU A 81 -3.92 -11.32 4.92
N LYS A 82 -3.89 -10.77 3.72
CA LYS A 82 -2.72 -10.82 2.82
C LYS A 82 -2.30 -9.41 2.44
N GLY A 83 -1.00 -9.20 2.36
CA GLY A 83 -0.46 -7.96 1.84
C GLY A 83 -0.77 -7.78 0.37
N GLY A 84 -0.90 -6.54 -0.06
CA GLY A 84 -1.16 -6.23 -1.45
C GLY A 84 -1.31 -4.74 -1.69
N ILE A 85 -1.56 -4.39 -2.95
CA ILE A 85 -1.74 -3.02 -3.37
C ILE A 85 -2.85 -2.96 -4.42
N GLN A 86 -3.64 -1.90 -4.35
CA GLN A 86 -4.70 -1.64 -5.32
C GLN A 86 -4.60 -0.18 -5.76
N ILE A 87 -4.73 0.05 -7.06
CA ILE A 87 -4.74 1.41 -7.62
C ILE A 87 -6.11 1.65 -8.26
N LEU A 88 -6.76 2.68 -7.78
CA LEU A 88 -8.11 3.05 -8.20
C LEU A 88 -8.10 4.31 -9.07
#